data_f0a264547de4cc5113f884f64cf568a3
#
_entry.id   f0a264547de4cc5113f884f64cf568a3
#
_cell.length_a   1.000
_cell.length_b   1.000
_cell.length_c   1.000
_cell.angle_alpha   90.00
_cell.angle_beta   90.00
_cell.angle_gamma   90.00
#
_symmetry.space_group_name_H-M   'P 1'
#
loop_
_entity.id
_entity.type
_entity.pdbx_description
1 polymer ?
#
loop_
_entity_poly.entity_id
_entity_poly.type
_entity_poly.pdbx_seq_one_letter_code
_entity_poly.pdbx_strand_id
1 'polypeptide(L)'
;MQQKAWSAKRESQQADSVYLHIEDSGGSGRPVVLIHGWPLSGKAWTLQVSAFQAAGHRVVTYDRRGFGRSEKPEFGYSYDVLADDLQRVLDQCGLDDVTLVGFSMGGGEVARYIARCGESRLHSVVFAAAVTPCLMKGSDNPDGPLLPDKAQETRQALESDRRAFFEHFTRDFYSAHGELRVTEPQRTDALVLCHQSAQHAALACMDAFGVTDFREDLRLVTVPTLVIHGDADAIVPMEGSGLRTHQAVHHSSLVTVKGAPHGLNVSHPQAFNEALLSFMKG
;
A
#
# COMPACT_ATOMS: atom_id res chain seq x y z
N MET A 1 32.65 -5.18 0.25
CA MET A 1 32.23 -3.91 -0.38
C MET A 1 31.91 -4.06 -1.87
N GLN A 2 32.72 -4.71 -2.69
CA GLN A 2 32.45 -4.87 -4.14
C GLN A 2 31.20 -5.69 -4.48
N GLN A 3 30.87 -6.74 -3.75
CA GLN A 3 29.65 -7.54 -3.95
C GLN A 3 28.35 -6.75 -3.66
N LYS A 4 28.34 -5.89 -2.63
CA LYS A 4 27.18 -5.02 -2.33
C LYS A 4 26.98 -3.94 -3.40
N ALA A 5 28.06 -3.38 -3.95
CA ALA A 5 28.00 -2.40 -5.02
C ALA A 5 27.57 -3.02 -6.37
N TRP A 6 27.89 -4.31 -6.60
CA TRP A 6 27.52 -5.04 -7.80
C TRP A 6 26.06 -5.49 -7.78
N SER A 7 25.51 -5.88 -6.58
CA SER A 7 24.08 -6.16 -6.40
C SER A 7 23.23 -4.90 -6.56
N ALA A 8 23.62 -3.78 -5.95
CA ALA A 8 22.90 -2.50 -6.09
C ALA A 8 22.86 -1.99 -7.54
N LYS A 9 23.93 -2.19 -8.31
CA LYS A 9 24.01 -1.79 -9.72
C LYS A 9 23.18 -2.71 -10.64
N ARG A 10 23.03 -3.99 -10.31
CA ARG A 10 22.11 -4.91 -11.00
C ARG A 10 20.65 -4.61 -10.65
N GLU A 11 20.36 -4.31 -9.40
CA GLU A 11 19.01 -3.92 -8.96
C GLU A 11 18.53 -2.65 -9.68
N SER A 12 19.39 -1.63 -9.84
CA SER A 12 19.04 -0.40 -10.56
C SER A 12 18.87 -0.60 -12.08
N GLN A 13 19.68 -1.45 -12.72
CA GLN A 13 19.55 -1.71 -14.17
C GLN A 13 18.37 -2.60 -14.53
N GLN A 14 17.90 -3.45 -13.62
CA GLN A 14 16.74 -4.30 -13.82
C GLN A 14 15.42 -3.59 -13.46
N ALA A 15 15.47 -2.49 -12.70
CA ALA A 15 14.33 -1.64 -12.38
C ALA A 15 13.72 -1.01 -13.65
N ASP A 16 14.56 -0.60 -14.60
CA ASP A 16 14.14 0.17 -15.78
C ASP A 16 13.39 -0.65 -16.87
N SER A 17 13.32 -1.97 -16.77
CA SER A 17 12.77 -2.84 -17.83
C SER A 17 11.54 -3.66 -17.44
N VAL A 18 11.11 -3.63 -16.18
CA VAL A 18 9.98 -4.46 -15.71
C VAL A 18 8.66 -3.92 -16.24
N TYR A 19 7.88 -4.80 -16.89
CA TYR A 19 6.52 -4.48 -17.32
C TYR A 19 5.59 -4.34 -16.10
N LEU A 20 4.91 -3.20 -16.02
CA LEU A 20 3.84 -2.95 -15.04
C LEU A 20 2.50 -2.92 -15.77
N HIS A 21 1.55 -3.72 -15.28
CA HIS A 21 0.18 -3.65 -15.77
C HIS A 21 -0.52 -2.44 -15.15
N ILE A 22 -0.95 -1.51 -15.99
CA ILE A 22 -1.62 -0.27 -15.60
C ILE A 22 -3.04 -0.27 -16.18
N GLU A 23 -4.02 0.10 -15.38
CA GLU A 23 -5.38 0.43 -15.81
C GLU A 23 -5.61 1.91 -15.60
N ASP A 24 -5.90 2.63 -16.67
CA ASP A 24 -6.15 4.07 -16.68
C ASP A 24 -7.55 4.34 -17.26
N SER A 25 -8.39 4.97 -16.46
CA SER A 25 -9.75 5.29 -16.90
C SER A 25 -9.82 6.37 -18.00
N GLY A 26 -8.72 7.08 -18.23
CA GLY A 26 -8.75 8.30 -19.04
C GLY A 26 -9.58 9.41 -18.39
N GLY A 27 -9.84 10.46 -19.18
CA GLY A 27 -10.62 11.63 -18.76
C GLY A 27 -9.75 12.83 -18.38
N SER A 28 -10.40 13.99 -18.21
CA SER A 28 -9.75 15.29 -17.92
C SER A 28 -9.82 15.71 -16.45
N GLY A 29 -10.43 14.89 -15.59
CA GLY A 29 -10.49 15.15 -14.16
C GLY A 29 -9.14 14.98 -13.47
N ARG A 30 -8.98 15.58 -12.27
CA ARG A 30 -7.74 15.43 -11.48
C ARG A 30 -7.42 13.95 -11.30
N PRO A 31 -6.19 13.52 -11.60
CA PRO A 31 -5.82 12.12 -11.51
C PRO A 31 -5.70 11.64 -10.07
N VAL A 32 -6.16 10.41 -9.85
CA VAL A 32 -6.02 9.68 -8.60
C VAL A 32 -5.32 8.36 -8.90
N VAL A 33 -4.15 8.13 -8.30
CA VAL A 33 -3.42 6.85 -8.42
C VAL A 33 -3.66 6.01 -7.17
N LEU A 34 -4.22 4.82 -7.36
CA LEU A 34 -4.57 3.89 -6.29
C LEU A 34 -3.52 2.78 -6.19
N ILE A 35 -2.75 2.78 -5.12
CA ILE A 35 -1.62 1.88 -4.86
C ILE A 35 -2.06 0.78 -3.92
N HIS A 36 -2.13 -0.45 -4.40
CA HIS A 36 -2.69 -1.58 -3.67
C HIS A 36 -1.81 -2.06 -2.50
N GLY A 37 -2.46 -2.67 -1.50
CA GLY A 37 -1.79 -3.35 -0.40
C GLY A 37 -1.22 -4.72 -0.79
N TRP A 38 -0.39 -5.27 0.08
CA TRP A 38 0.11 -6.64 -0.03
C TRP A 38 -0.97 -7.65 0.38
N PRO A 39 -1.04 -8.82 -0.24
CA PRO A 39 -0.42 -9.28 -1.48
C PRO A 39 -1.40 -9.19 -2.67
N LEU A 40 -2.14 -8.09 -2.76
CA LEU A 40 -3.23 -7.89 -3.71
C LEU A 40 -2.72 -7.39 -5.09
N SER A 41 -3.62 -6.78 -5.87
CA SER A 41 -3.33 -6.11 -7.14
C SER A 41 -4.24 -4.89 -7.31
N GLY A 42 -4.12 -4.16 -8.42
CA GLY A 42 -4.99 -3.03 -8.75
C GLY A 42 -6.49 -3.36 -8.74
N LYS A 43 -6.85 -4.62 -8.93
CA LYS A 43 -8.24 -5.10 -8.85
C LYS A 43 -8.87 -4.97 -7.46
N ALA A 44 -8.08 -4.85 -6.40
CA ALA A 44 -8.59 -4.58 -5.06
C ALA A 44 -9.32 -3.23 -4.94
N TRP A 45 -9.18 -2.35 -5.93
CA TRP A 45 -9.76 -1.01 -5.97
C TRP A 45 -11.05 -0.89 -6.77
N THR A 46 -11.65 -2.01 -7.20
CA THR A 46 -12.83 -2.00 -8.10
C THR A 46 -13.97 -1.08 -7.60
N LEU A 47 -14.25 -1.07 -6.28
CA LEU A 47 -15.29 -0.22 -5.69
C LEU A 47 -14.90 1.27 -5.68
N GLN A 48 -13.62 1.58 -5.49
CA GLN A 48 -13.09 2.94 -5.49
C GLN A 48 -13.00 3.50 -6.90
N VAL A 49 -12.53 2.70 -7.85
CA VAL A 49 -12.45 3.09 -9.27
C VAL A 49 -13.81 3.59 -9.76
N SER A 50 -14.88 2.81 -9.56
CA SER A 50 -16.23 3.18 -9.97
C SER A 50 -16.72 4.46 -9.31
N ALA A 51 -16.48 4.61 -7.99
CA ALA A 51 -16.93 5.78 -7.24
C ALA A 51 -16.19 7.05 -7.64
N PHE A 52 -14.89 6.97 -7.85
CA PHE A 52 -14.06 8.14 -8.19
C PHE A 52 -14.26 8.57 -9.65
N GLN A 53 -14.44 7.62 -10.56
CA GLN A 53 -14.86 7.94 -11.94
C GLN A 53 -16.22 8.65 -11.98
N ALA A 54 -17.20 8.14 -11.21
CA ALA A 54 -18.51 8.78 -11.11
C ALA A 54 -18.44 10.21 -10.52
N ALA A 55 -17.42 10.49 -9.70
CA ALA A 55 -17.14 11.83 -9.17
C ALA A 55 -16.33 12.71 -10.12
N GLY A 56 -15.97 12.23 -11.32
CA GLY A 56 -15.28 12.99 -12.35
C GLY A 56 -13.76 12.92 -12.30
N HIS A 57 -13.17 12.05 -11.50
CA HIS A 57 -11.71 11.86 -11.45
C HIS A 57 -11.21 10.93 -12.57
N ARG A 58 -10.00 11.18 -13.07
CA ARG A 58 -9.23 10.19 -13.83
C ARG A 58 -8.59 9.22 -12.82
N VAL A 59 -8.89 7.94 -12.92
CA VAL A 59 -8.44 6.94 -11.94
C VAL A 59 -7.43 6.00 -12.59
N VAL A 60 -6.27 5.90 -11.99
CA VAL A 60 -5.20 5.00 -12.43
C VAL A 60 -4.92 3.99 -11.31
N THR A 61 -4.89 2.72 -11.67
CA THR A 61 -4.42 1.62 -10.83
C THR A 61 -3.30 0.90 -11.54
N TYR A 62 -2.42 0.28 -10.80
CA TYR A 62 -1.41 -0.61 -11.38
C TYR A 62 -1.21 -1.83 -10.49
N ASP A 63 -0.75 -2.91 -11.10
CA ASP A 63 -0.28 -4.08 -10.37
C ASP A 63 1.22 -3.88 -10.09
N ARG A 64 1.61 -3.93 -8.82
CA ARG A 64 3.03 -3.86 -8.41
C ARG A 64 3.82 -4.98 -9.07
N ARG A 65 5.12 -4.78 -9.36
CA ARG A 65 6.01 -5.86 -9.77
C ARG A 65 5.86 -7.07 -8.85
N GLY A 66 5.84 -8.27 -9.41
CA GLY A 66 5.65 -9.51 -8.65
C GLY A 66 4.19 -9.87 -8.35
N PHE A 67 3.22 -8.98 -8.66
CA PHE A 67 1.80 -9.14 -8.32
C PHE A 67 0.91 -9.03 -9.55
N GLY A 68 -0.31 -9.59 -9.44
CA GLY A 68 -1.31 -9.50 -10.48
C GLY A 68 -0.80 -9.89 -11.86
N ARG A 69 -0.97 -8.99 -12.82
CA ARG A 69 -0.60 -9.13 -14.25
C ARG A 69 0.74 -8.50 -14.61
N SER A 70 1.37 -7.80 -13.66
CA SER A 70 2.72 -7.27 -13.84
C SER A 70 3.76 -8.37 -13.91
N GLU A 71 4.92 -8.04 -14.49
CA GLU A 71 6.07 -8.93 -14.53
C GLU A 71 6.52 -9.32 -13.12
N LYS A 72 7.07 -10.52 -12.99
CA LYS A 72 7.48 -11.12 -11.73
C LYS A 72 8.99 -11.35 -11.67
N PRO A 73 9.80 -10.28 -11.64
CA PRO A 73 11.26 -10.38 -11.61
C PRO A 73 11.71 -11.09 -10.33
N GLU A 74 12.86 -11.74 -10.39
CA GLU A 74 13.42 -12.48 -9.26
C GLU A 74 13.85 -11.57 -8.10
N PHE A 75 14.17 -10.29 -8.38
CA PHE A 75 14.69 -9.31 -7.43
C PHE A 75 14.06 -7.92 -7.64
N GLY A 76 14.38 -6.97 -6.73
CA GLY A 76 13.99 -5.57 -6.86
C GLY A 76 12.67 -5.26 -6.15
N TYR A 77 12.54 -5.67 -4.89
CA TYR A 77 11.34 -5.46 -4.08
C TYR A 77 11.55 -4.50 -2.90
N SER A 78 12.67 -3.74 -2.92
CA SER A 78 12.87 -2.66 -1.95
C SER A 78 11.94 -1.48 -2.24
N TYR A 79 11.58 -0.71 -1.22
CA TYR A 79 10.76 0.49 -1.40
C TYR A 79 11.38 1.53 -2.33
N ASP A 80 12.70 1.58 -2.42
CA ASP A 80 13.38 2.45 -3.37
C ASP A 80 13.01 2.10 -4.81
N VAL A 81 13.04 0.80 -5.15
CA VAL A 81 12.67 0.31 -6.49
C VAL A 81 11.16 0.48 -6.73
N LEU A 82 10.32 0.27 -5.71
CA LEU A 82 8.87 0.45 -5.83
C LEU A 82 8.48 1.92 -6.03
N ALA A 83 9.22 2.85 -5.40
CA ALA A 83 9.04 4.28 -5.62
C ALA A 83 9.47 4.69 -7.05
N ASP A 84 10.56 4.10 -7.57
CA ASP A 84 10.98 4.30 -8.96
C ASP A 84 9.94 3.73 -9.95
N ASP A 85 9.29 2.60 -9.62
CA ASP A 85 8.14 2.07 -10.39
C ASP A 85 6.95 3.04 -10.38
N LEU A 86 6.61 3.60 -9.23
CA LEU A 86 5.53 4.59 -9.13
C LEU A 86 5.84 5.83 -10.00
N GLN A 87 7.09 6.31 -9.98
CA GLN A 87 7.53 7.40 -10.87
C GLN A 87 7.29 7.03 -12.35
N ARG A 88 7.64 5.80 -12.75
CA ARG A 88 7.41 5.32 -14.12
C ARG A 88 5.91 5.25 -14.48
N VAL A 89 5.05 4.87 -13.53
CA VAL A 89 3.59 4.89 -13.73
C VAL A 89 3.11 6.32 -14.01
N LEU A 90 3.56 7.30 -13.21
CA LEU A 90 3.22 8.69 -13.44
C LEU A 90 3.71 9.20 -14.81
N ASP A 91 4.93 8.81 -15.21
CA ASP A 91 5.52 9.21 -16.50
C ASP A 91 4.77 8.60 -17.68
N GLN A 92 4.50 7.29 -17.63
CA GLN A 92 3.81 6.57 -18.71
C GLN A 92 2.39 7.08 -18.95
N CYS A 93 1.70 7.48 -17.88
CA CYS A 93 0.34 8.02 -17.97
C CYS A 93 0.32 9.55 -18.14
N GLY A 94 1.46 10.22 -18.11
CA GLY A 94 1.54 11.70 -18.22
C GLY A 94 0.76 12.39 -17.12
N LEU A 95 0.97 12.00 -15.83
CA LEU A 95 0.17 12.48 -14.72
C LEU A 95 0.90 13.59 -13.96
N ASP A 96 0.21 14.72 -13.76
CA ASP A 96 0.59 15.82 -12.89
C ASP A 96 -0.62 16.24 -12.04
N ASP A 97 -0.42 17.00 -10.97
CA ASP A 97 -1.45 17.40 -10.00
C ASP A 97 -2.22 16.20 -9.42
N VAL A 98 -1.46 15.15 -9.03
CA VAL A 98 -1.97 13.82 -8.71
C VAL A 98 -2.31 13.69 -7.22
N THR A 99 -3.43 13.04 -6.92
CA THR A 99 -3.65 12.47 -5.58
C THR A 99 -3.13 11.02 -5.54
N LEU A 100 -2.13 10.73 -4.71
CA LEU A 100 -1.66 9.35 -4.46
C LEU A 100 -2.42 8.75 -3.28
N VAL A 101 -3.00 7.57 -3.46
CA VAL A 101 -3.68 6.82 -2.39
C VAL A 101 -2.91 5.53 -2.14
N GLY A 102 -2.16 5.48 -1.05
CA GLY A 102 -1.38 4.30 -0.66
C GLY A 102 -2.11 3.47 0.40
N PHE A 103 -2.54 2.26 0.05
CA PHE A 103 -3.17 1.34 0.98
C PHE A 103 -2.15 0.36 1.56
N SER A 104 -2.11 0.25 2.90
CA SER A 104 -1.25 -0.71 3.59
C SER A 104 0.22 -0.56 3.17
N MET A 105 0.84 -1.58 2.57
CA MET A 105 2.17 -1.52 1.96
C MET A 105 2.31 -0.34 0.99
N GLY A 106 1.26 0.00 0.23
CA GLY A 106 1.27 1.11 -0.72
C GLY A 106 1.48 2.48 -0.07
N GLY A 107 1.14 2.64 1.21
CA GLY A 107 1.46 3.87 1.95
C GLY A 107 2.96 4.09 2.14
N GLY A 108 3.72 3.00 2.31
CA GLY A 108 5.19 3.07 2.31
C GLY A 108 5.77 3.49 0.95
N GLU A 109 5.11 3.09 -0.16
CA GLU A 109 5.52 3.56 -1.50
C GLU A 109 5.29 5.05 -1.66
N VAL A 110 4.15 5.59 -1.17
CA VAL A 110 3.89 7.04 -1.18
C VAL A 110 4.96 7.79 -0.39
N ALA A 111 5.27 7.36 0.83
CA ALA A 111 6.29 8.01 1.66
C ALA A 111 7.68 7.98 0.98
N ARG A 112 8.11 6.82 0.49
CA ARG A 112 9.40 6.65 -0.18
C ARG A 112 9.45 7.39 -1.53
N TYR A 113 8.34 7.46 -2.27
CA TYR A 113 8.27 8.25 -3.50
C TYR A 113 8.55 9.74 -3.22
N ILE A 114 7.91 10.31 -2.19
CA ILE A 114 8.14 11.71 -1.81
C ILE A 114 9.60 11.94 -1.45
N ALA A 115 10.19 11.05 -0.65
CA ALA A 115 11.58 11.18 -0.23
C ALA A 115 12.58 11.08 -1.39
N ARG A 116 12.27 10.33 -2.45
CA ARG A 116 13.19 10.10 -3.58
C ARG A 116 12.94 11.01 -4.76
N CYS A 117 11.68 11.29 -5.09
CA CYS A 117 11.24 11.98 -6.31
C CYS A 117 10.70 13.38 -6.02
N GLY A 118 10.38 13.69 -4.75
CA GLY A 118 9.78 14.96 -4.35
C GLY A 118 8.28 15.01 -4.59
N GLU A 119 7.68 16.17 -4.37
CA GLU A 119 6.23 16.40 -4.40
C GLU A 119 5.75 17.23 -5.58
N SER A 120 6.62 17.63 -6.51
CA SER A 120 6.29 18.60 -7.56
C SER A 120 5.13 18.20 -8.47
N ARG A 121 4.83 16.90 -8.55
CA ARG A 121 3.71 16.34 -9.32
C ARG A 121 2.48 16.03 -8.50
N LEU A 122 2.55 16.23 -7.18
CA LEU A 122 1.50 15.82 -6.26
C LEU A 122 0.57 16.98 -5.90
N HIS A 123 -0.72 16.72 -5.92
CA HIS A 123 -1.74 17.56 -5.33
C HIS A 123 -1.92 17.24 -3.84
N SER A 124 -2.02 15.96 -3.54
CA SER A 124 -2.28 15.48 -2.19
C SER A 124 -1.93 14.00 -2.04
N VAL A 125 -1.84 13.51 -0.81
CA VAL A 125 -1.61 12.10 -0.53
C VAL A 125 -2.57 11.54 0.52
N VAL A 126 -2.85 10.23 0.41
CA VAL A 126 -3.68 9.49 1.36
C VAL A 126 -2.92 8.26 1.85
N PHE A 127 -2.74 8.17 3.16
CA PHE A 127 -2.24 6.98 3.86
C PHE A 127 -3.43 6.17 4.38
N ALA A 128 -3.80 5.11 3.69
CA ALA A 128 -4.96 4.28 4.02
C ALA A 128 -4.50 2.98 4.70
N ALA A 129 -4.80 2.79 5.98
CA ALA A 129 -4.34 1.66 6.80
C ALA A 129 -2.85 1.32 6.55
N ALA A 130 -2.02 2.38 6.42
CA ALA A 130 -0.65 2.30 5.91
C ALA A 130 0.31 1.69 6.92
N VAL A 131 1.38 1.04 6.41
CA VAL A 131 2.45 0.43 7.21
C VAL A 131 3.41 1.45 7.85
N THR A 132 3.23 2.73 7.54
CA THR A 132 4.02 3.83 8.09
C THR A 132 3.66 4.14 9.55
N PRO A 133 4.57 4.67 10.36
CA PRO A 133 5.94 5.11 10.05
C PRO A 133 6.99 3.99 10.09
N CYS A 134 6.81 2.95 10.88
CA CYS A 134 7.72 1.83 11.04
C CYS A 134 7.05 0.72 11.84
N LEU A 135 6.94 -0.48 11.25
CA LEU A 135 6.24 -1.60 11.90
C LEU A 135 7.10 -2.34 12.89
N MET A 136 8.37 -2.63 12.54
CA MET A 136 9.22 -3.48 13.36
C MET A 136 9.47 -2.86 14.73
N LYS A 137 9.15 -3.61 15.78
CA LYS A 137 9.47 -3.23 17.16
C LYS A 137 10.96 -3.42 17.42
N GLY A 138 11.58 -2.42 18.01
CA GLY A 138 13.00 -2.42 18.36
C GLY A 138 13.31 -1.40 19.45
N SER A 139 14.57 -1.31 19.86
CA SER A 139 15.01 -0.36 20.89
C SER A 139 14.81 1.11 20.48
N ASP A 140 14.92 1.39 19.18
CA ASP A 140 14.71 2.70 18.56
C ASP A 140 13.27 2.93 18.09
N ASN A 141 12.41 1.88 18.11
CA ASN A 141 11.01 1.90 17.76
C ASN A 141 10.19 1.05 18.76
N PRO A 142 10.12 1.43 20.05
CA PRO A 142 9.44 0.63 21.08
C PRO A 142 7.93 0.49 20.85
N ASP A 143 7.32 1.42 20.12
CA ASP A 143 5.89 1.45 19.78
C ASP A 143 5.57 0.73 18.46
N GLY A 144 6.56 0.11 17.82
CA GLY A 144 6.35 -0.70 16.62
C GLY A 144 5.43 -1.89 16.92
N PRO A 145 4.36 -2.10 16.12
CA PRO A 145 3.38 -3.14 16.40
C PRO A 145 3.85 -4.56 16.01
N LEU A 146 4.88 -4.69 15.18
CA LEU A 146 5.37 -5.97 14.67
C LEU A 146 6.56 -6.47 15.49
N LEU A 147 6.34 -7.54 16.24
CA LEU A 147 7.41 -8.23 16.98
C LEU A 147 8.30 -9.02 16.01
N PRO A 148 9.65 -9.05 16.20
CA PRO A 148 10.57 -9.80 15.35
C PRO A 148 10.22 -11.29 15.21
N ASP A 149 9.89 -11.96 16.33
CA ASP A 149 9.51 -13.38 16.30
C ASP A 149 8.22 -13.58 15.49
N LYS A 150 7.24 -12.66 15.62
CA LYS A 150 6.00 -12.74 14.86
C LYS A 150 6.22 -12.53 13.36
N ALA A 151 7.11 -11.63 12.98
CA ALA A 151 7.51 -11.44 11.59
C ALA A 151 8.10 -12.72 11.00
N GLN A 152 9.01 -13.38 11.75
CA GLN A 152 9.62 -14.64 11.33
C GLN A 152 8.60 -15.78 11.24
N GLU A 153 7.72 -15.94 12.23
CA GLU A 153 6.64 -16.94 12.19
C GLU A 153 5.74 -16.75 10.96
N THR A 154 5.32 -15.51 10.70
CA THR A 154 4.45 -15.17 9.57
C THR A 154 5.13 -15.48 8.23
N ARG A 155 6.42 -15.15 8.12
CA ARG A 155 7.23 -15.48 6.95
C ARG A 155 7.34 -16.99 6.73
N GLN A 156 7.65 -17.75 7.78
CA GLN A 156 7.74 -19.21 7.71
C GLN A 156 6.40 -19.86 7.35
N ALA A 157 5.28 -19.35 7.88
CA ALA A 157 3.96 -19.85 7.55
C ALA A 157 3.66 -19.68 6.04
N LEU A 158 3.98 -18.51 5.46
CA LEU A 158 3.83 -18.26 4.01
C LEU A 158 4.76 -19.15 3.18
N GLU A 159 5.99 -19.40 3.64
CA GLU A 159 6.93 -20.30 2.94
C GLU A 159 6.47 -21.75 2.96
N SER A 160 5.95 -22.21 4.09
CA SER A 160 5.61 -23.61 4.31
C SER A 160 4.31 -24.04 3.65
N ASP A 161 3.25 -23.24 3.77
CA ASP A 161 1.94 -23.49 3.15
C ASP A 161 1.26 -22.19 2.74
N ARG A 162 1.62 -21.72 1.55
CA ARG A 162 1.06 -20.51 0.93
C ARG A 162 -0.46 -20.54 0.85
N ARG A 163 -1.05 -21.70 0.56
CA ARG A 163 -2.51 -21.82 0.40
C ARG A 163 -3.22 -21.62 1.73
N ALA A 164 -2.83 -22.37 2.73
CA ALA A 164 -3.39 -22.23 4.08
C ALA A 164 -3.13 -20.82 4.63
N PHE A 165 -1.94 -20.27 4.40
CA PHE A 165 -1.60 -18.91 4.82
C PHE A 165 -2.58 -17.88 4.25
N PHE A 166 -2.83 -17.85 2.95
CA PHE A 166 -3.72 -16.86 2.35
C PHE A 166 -5.19 -17.06 2.70
N GLU A 167 -5.62 -18.31 2.95
CA GLU A 167 -6.95 -18.58 3.49
C GLU A 167 -7.15 -17.92 4.86
N HIS A 168 -6.19 -18.05 5.77
CA HIS A 168 -6.25 -17.40 7.08
C HIS A 168 -6.08 -15.88 6.98
N PHE A 169 -5.08 -15.44 6.22
CA PHE A 169 -4.78 -14.02 6.02
C PHE A 169 -6.00 -13.25 5.50
N THR A 170 -6.69 -13.74 4.46
CA THR A 170 -7.86 -13.05 3.91
C THR A 170 -9.04 -13.02 4.88
N ARG A 171 -9.16 -14.00 5.78
CA ARG A 171 -10.14 -13.98 6.84
C ARG A 171 -9.81 -12.89 7.87
N ASP A 172 -8.58 -12.87 8.37
CA ASP A 172 -8.13 -11.87 9.34
C ASP A 172 -8.16 -10.46 8.76
N PHE A 173 -7.78 -10.31 7.49
CA PHE A 173 -7.75 -9.06 6.74
C PHE A 173 -9.12 -8.36 6.68
N TYR A 174 -10.20 -9.13 6.64
CA TYR A 174 -11.57 -8.61 6.58
C TYR A 174 -12.37 -8.82 7.87
N SER A 175 -11.76 -9.31 8.94
CA SER A 175 -12.47 -9.53 10.21
C SER A 175 -12.22 -8.41 11.21
N ALA A 176 -13.26 -8.05 11.93
CA ALA A 176 -13.21 -7.15 13.08
C ALA A 176 -13.98 -7.79 14.23
N HIS A 177 -13.38 -7.81 15.43
CA HIS A 177 -13.98 -8.40 16.63
C HIS A 177 -14.42 -9.87 16.46
N GLY A 178 -13.65 -10.65 15.68
CA GLY A 178 -13.94 -12.06 15.41
C GLY A 178 -15.00 -12.34 14.33
N GLU A 179 -15.55 -11.29 13.71
CA GLU A 179 -16.57 -11.42 12.67
C GLU A 179 -16.05 -10.94 11.31
N LEU A 180 -16.36 -11.71 10.26
CA LEU A 180 -16.06 -11.31 8.89
C LEU A 180 -16.97 -10.14 8.49
N ARG A 181 -16.38 -9.05 8.00
CA ARG A 181 -17.07 -7.80 7.62
C ARG A 181 -17.31 -7.66 6.12
N VAL A 182 -17.08 -8.71 5.37
CA VAL A 182 -17.38 -8.84 3.94
C VAL A 182 -18.12 -10.15 3.68
N THR A 183 -18.69 -10.30 2.49
CA THR A 183 -19.27 -11.58 2.07
C THR A 183 -18.16 -12.58 1.71
N GLU A 184 -18.45 -13.88 1.80
CA GLU A 184 -17.49 -14.91 1.37
C GLU A 184 -17.05 -14.78 -0.11
N PRO A 185 -17.93 -14.40 -1.08
CA PRO A 185 -17.48 -14.06 -2.42
C PRO A 185 -16.44 -12.95 -2.46
N GLN A 186 -16.63 -11.84 -1.74
CA GLN A 186 -15.64 -10.74 -1.68
C GLN A 186 -14.30 -11.20 -1.08
N ARG A 187 -14.35 -12.04 -0.02
CA ARG A 187 -13.13 -12.63 0.55
C ARG A 187 -12.43 -13.56 -0.47
N THR A 188 -13.22 -14.35 -1.18
CA THR A 188 -12.70 -15.25 -2.23
C THR A 188 -12.06 -14.48 -3.38
N ASP A 189 -12.63 -13.35 -3.79
CA ASP A 189 -12.03 -12.48 -4.80
C ASP A 189 -10.64 -11.99 -4.34
N ALA A 190 -10.51 -11.55 -3.08
CA ALA A 190 -9.22 -11.16 -2.53
C ALA A 190 -8.22 -12.34 -2.46
N LEU A 191 -8.69 -13.53 -2.09
CA LEU A 191 -7.87 -14.75 -2.07
C LEU A 191 -7.32 -15.07 -3.47
N VAL A 192 -8.14 -14.91 -4.51
CA VAL A 192 -7.68 -15.06 -5.91
C VAL A 192 -6.56 -14.06 -6.22
N LEU A 193 -6.69 -12.80 -5.80
CA LEU A 193 -5.62 -11.79 -5.99
C LEU A 193 -4.34 -12.17 -5.25
N CYS A 194 -4.45 -12.66 -4.01
CA CYS A 194 -3.29 -13.15 -3.26
C CYS A 194 -2.53 -14.24 -4.02
N HIS A 195 -3.26 -15.18 -4.61
CA HIS A 195 -2.67 -16.29 -5.37
C HIS A 195 -2.00 -15.87 -6.68
N GLN A 196 -2.33 -14.71 -7.25
CA GLN A 196 -1.68 -14.16 -8.45
C GLN A 196 -0.27 -13.60 -8.16
N SER A 197 0.09 -13.32 -6.90
CA SER A 197 1.43 -12.88 -6.54
C SER A 197 2.47 -14.01 -6.73
N ALA A 198 3.71 -13.69 -7.10
CA ALA A 198 4.79 -14.67 -7.06
C ALA A 198 5.21 -14.93 -5.61
N GLN A 199 5.61 -16.18 -5.28
CA GLN A 199 6.01 -16.52 -3.91
C GLN A 199 7.19 -15.68 -3.41
N HIS A 200 8.24 -15.58 -4.23
CA HIS A 200 9.44 -14.80 -3.90
C HIS A 200 9.12 -13.30 -3.74
N ALA A 201 8.23 -12.75 -4.57
CA ALA A 201 7.79 -11.37 -4.48
C ALA A 201 6.97 -11.11 -3.19
N ALA A 202 6.06 -12.03 -2.86
CA ALA A 202 5.27 -11.93 -1.64
C ALA A 202 6.16 -11.94 -0.41
N LEU A 203 7.15 -12.83 -0.33
CA LEU A 203 8.11 -12.91 0.76
C LEU A 203 9.02 -11.68 0.83
N ALA A 204 9.62 -11.27 -0.30
CA ALA A 204 10.50 -10.10 -0.34
C ALA A 204 9.79 -8.79 0.05
N CYS A 205 8.54 -8.61 -0.40
CA CYS A 205 7.73 -7.47 0.01
C CYS A 205 7.32 -7.53 1.48
N MET A 206 7.03 -8.74 2.01
CA MET A 206 6.75 -8.93 3.45
C MET A 206 7.96 -8.51 4.29
N ASP A 207 9.16 -8.93 3.91
CA ASP A 207 10.39 -8.49 4.56
C ASP A 207 10.56 -6.96 4.44
N ALA A 208 10.35 -6.39 3.26
CA ALA A 208 10.52 -4.96 3.01
C ALA A 208 9.58 -4.11 3.89
N PHE A 209 8.26 -4.36 3.91
CA PHE A 209 7.35 -3.54 4.72
C PHE A 209 7.51 -3.79 6.22
N GLY A 210 8.00 -4.97 6.61
CA GLY A 210 8.27 -5.28 8.01
C GLY A 210 9.40 -4.45 8.61
N VAL A 211 10.48 -4.23 7.86
CA VAL A 211 11.72 -3.62 8.40
C VAL A 211 11.97 -2.19 7.95
N THR A 212 11.26 -1.69 6.92
CA THR A 212 11.55 -0.34 6.40
C THR A 212 11.07 0.72 7.37
N ASP A 213 11.96 1.65 7.65
CA ASP A 213 11.68 2.82 8.46
C ASP A 213 11.36 4.02 7.55
N PHE A 214 10.16 4.57 7.68
CA PHE A 214 9.67 5.73 6.92
C PHE A 214 9.60 7.00 7.76
N ARG A 215 10.14 7.00 8.99
CA ARG A 215 10.06 8.17 9.88
C ARG A 215 10.69 9.42 9.27
N GLU A 216 11.83 9.26 8.60
CA GLU A 216 12.47 10.37 7.89
C GLU A 216 11.73 10.74 6.60
N ASP A 217 11.19 9.75 5.87
CA ASP A 217 10.41 9.98 4.65
C ASP A 217 9.16 10.84 4.95
N LEU A 218 8.45 10.53 6.04
CA LEU A 218 7.25 11.26 6.45
C LEU A 218 7.51 12.72 6.82
N ARG A 219 8.71 13.08 7.27
CA ARG A 219 9.09 14.47 7.56
C ARG A 219 9.16 15.34 6.31
N LEU A 220 9.29 14.72 5.14
CA LEU A 220 9.37 15.41 3.86
C LEU A 220 7.98 15.63 3.23
N VAL A 221 6.92 15.07 3.83
CA VAL A 221 5.55 15.23 3.33
C VAL A 221 5.04 16.63 3.67
N THR A 222 4.80 17.46 2.64
CA THR A 222 4.30 18.83 2.80
C THR A 222 2.98 19.11 2.07
N VAL A 223 2.58 18.26 1.12
CA VAL A 223 1.29 18.37 0.42
C VAL A 223 0.11 18.03 1.35
N PRO A 224 -1.11 18.49 1.05
CA PRO A 224 -2.31 18.08 1.78
C PRO A 224 -2.36 16.57 1.98
N THR A 225 -2.60 16.13 3.22
CA THR A 225 -2.49 14.72 3.60
C THR A 225 -3.71 14.25 4.39
N LEU A 226 -4.25 13.11 3.96
CA LEU A 226 -5.26 12.37 4.72
C LEU A 226 -4.66 11.06 5.25
N VAL A 227 -4.88 10.77 6.52
CA VAL A 227 -4.70 9.44 7.10
C VAL A 227 -6.08 8.85 7.37
N ILE A 228 -6.37 7.68 6.80
CA ILE A 228 -7.64 6.96 7.05
C ILE A 228 -7.34 5.56 7.54
N HIS A 229 -7.95 5.15 8.66
CA HIS A 229 -7.65 3.87 9.30
C HIS A 229 -8.89 3.28 9.96
N GLY A 230 -9.00 1.95 10.01
CA GLY A 230 -10.00 1.25 10.79
C GLY A 230 -9.55 1.06 12.24
N ASP A 231 -10.42 1.34 13.21
CA ASP A 231 -10.10 1.16 14.63
C ASP A 231 -10.14 -0.30 15.11
N ALA A 232 -10.55 -1.22 14.23
CA ALA A 232 -10.51 -2.67 14.46
C ALA A 232 -9.51 -3.40 13.54
N ASP A 233 -8.53 -2.69 13.00
CA ASP A 233 -7.46 -3.26 12.18
C ASP A 233 -6.49 -4.08 13.03
N ALA A 234 -6.59 -5.41 12.91
CA ALA A 234 -5.72 -6.35 13.62
C ALA A 234 -4.45 -6.73 12.82
N ILE A 235 -4.36 -6.34 11.54
CA ILE A 235 -3.18 -6.62 10.68
C ILE A 235 -2.13 -5.53 10.84
N VAL A 236 -2.56 -4.27 10.74
CA VAL A 236 -1.72 -3.08 10.94
C VAL A 236 -2.44 -2.19 11.96
N PRO A 237 -2.23 -2.41 13.26
CA PRO A 237 -2.97 -1.69 14.31
C PRO A 237 -2.83 -0.18 14.19
N MET A 238 -3.96 0.54 14.26
CA MET A 238 -4.02 2.00 14.06
C MET A 238 -3.09 2.76 15.00
N GLU A 239 -3.00 2.35 16.27
CA GLU A 239 -2.18 2.99 17.30
C GLU A 239 -0.68 2.92 16.98
N GLY A 240 -0.24 1.79 16.38
CA GLY A 240 1.16 1.55 16.01
C GLY A 240 1.54 2.10 14.63
N SER A 241 0.57 2.59 13.85
CA SER A 241 0.77 2.96 12.44
C SER A 241 0.02 4.26 12.06
N GLY A 242 -1.26 4.20 11.72
CA GLY A 242 -2.01 5.35 11.21
C GLY A 242 -1.99 6.56 12.16
N LEU A 243 -2.19 6.34 13.46
CA LEU A 243 -2.11 7.42 14.45
C LEU A 243 -0.71 8.04 14.53
N ARG A 244 0.34 7.21 14.48
CA ARG A 244 1.73 7.68 14.47
C ARG A 244 2.09 8.38 13.15
N THR A 245 1.54 7.93 12.03
CA THR A 245 1.68 8.61 10.73
C THR A 245 1.05 10.00 10.79
N HIS A 246 -0.16 10.12 11.34
CA HIS A 246 -0.82 11.40 11.55
C HIS A 246 -0.01 12.33 12.46
N GLN A 247 0.57 11.80 13.53
CA GLN A 247 1.45 12.57 14.44
C GLN A 247 2.74 13.03 13.75
N ALA A 248 3.30 12.22 12.84
CA ALA A 248 4.52 12.56 12.10
C ALA A 248 4.27 13.62 11.01
N VAL A 249 3.08 13.61 10.38
CA VAL A 249 2.65 14.58 9.36
C VAL A 249 1.65 15.55 10.00
N HIS A 250 2.16 16.57 10.70
CA HIS A 250 1.38 17.45 11.60
C HIS A 250 0.20 18.19 10.95
N HIS A 251 0.23 18.42 9.64
CA HIS A 251 -0.85 19.07 8.89
C HIS A 251 -1.84 18.09 8.26
N SER A 252 -1.67 16.77 8.50
CA SER A 252 -2.60 15.77 7.99
C SER A 252 -3.96 15.83 8.70
N SER A 253 -5.01 15.38 8.02
CA SER A 253 -6.29 15.06 8.63
C SER A 253 -6.34 13.57 8.97
N LEU A 254 -6.98 13.21 10.09
CA LEU A 254 -7.19 11.81 10.47
C LEU A 254 -8.68 11.45 10.40
N VAL A 255 -8.99 10.38 9.70
CA VAL A 255 -10.32 9.77 9.67
C VAL A 255 -10.23 8.34 10.21
N THR A 256 -10.95 8.09 11.31
CA THR A 256 -11.09 6.75 11.88
C THR A 256 -12.41 6.13 11.42
N VAL A 257 -12.33 4.98 10.75
CA VAL A 257 -13.52 4.22 10.33
C VAL A 257 -13.87 3.21 11.41
N LYS A 258 -14.97 3.48 12.13
CA LYS A 258 -15.37 2.70 13.29
C LYS A 258 -15.73 1.26 12.95
N GLY A 259 -15.15 0.30 13.66
CA GLY A 259 -15.36 -1.12 13.49
C GLY A 259 -14.79 -1.70 12.19
N ALA A 260 -13.99 -0.93 11.45
CA ALA A 260 -13.40 -1.38 10.20
C ALA A 260 -12.14 -2.21 10.44
N PRO A 261 -12.01 -3.37 9.79
CA PRO A 261 -10.80 -4.17 9.74
C PRO A 261 -9.78 -3.56 8.75
N HIS A 262 -8.66 -4.26 8.54
CA HIS A 262 -7.61 -3.83 7.61
C HIS A 262 -8.14 -3.54 6.20
N GLY A 263 -8.96 -4.44 5.64
CA GLY A 263 -9.57 -4.30 4.32
C GLY A 263 -10.77 -3.33 4.29
N LEU A 264 -10.62 -2.14 4.90
CA LEU A 264 -11.68 -1.15 5.07
C LEU A 264 -12.24 -0.61 3.74
N ASN A 265 -11.44 -0.59 2.68
CA ASN A 265 -11.89 -0.14 1.34
C ASN A 265 -12.97 -1.06 0.73
N VAL A 266 -13.03 -2.32 1.15
CA VAL A 266 -14.04 -3.30 0.70
C VAL A 266 -15.12 -3.52 1.76
N SER A 267 -14.74 -3.58 3.04
CA SER A 267 -15.70 -3.83 4.12
C SER A 267 -16.54 -2.60 4.48
N HIS A 268 -16.00 -1.40 4.31
CA HIS A 268 -16.67 -0.12 4.60
C HIS A 268 -16.55 0.86 3.42
N PRO A 269 -16.94 0.44 2.19
CA PRO A 269 -16.61 1.18 0.96
C PRO A 269 -17.25 2.55 0.92
N GLN A 270 -18.45 2.72 1.48
CA GLN A 270 -19.12 4.01 1.52
C GLN A 270 -18.33 5.02 2.38
N ALA A 271 -18.02 4.67 3.63
CA ALA A 271 -17.27 5.55 4.54
C ALA A 271 -15.88 5.88 3.97
N PHE A 272 -15.21 4.89 3.39
CA PHE A 272 -13.92 5.06 2.74
C PHE A 272 -13.99 6.04 1.56
N ASN A 273 -14.92 5.81 0.63
CA ASN A 273 -15.08 6.63 -0.57
C ASN A 273 -15.50 8.06 -0.23
N GLU A 274 -16.45 8.24 0.70
CA GLU A 274 -16.91 9.58 1.13
C GLU A 274 -15.76 10.39 1.77
N ALA A 275 -14.95 9.76 2.62
CA ALA A 275 -13.80 10.41 3.25
C ALA A 275 -12.78 10.89 2.21
N LEU A 276 -12.41 10.04 1.24
CA LEU A 276 -11.46 10.40 0.19
C LEU A 276 -12.03 11.47 -0.76
N LEU A 277 -13.28 11.29 -1.20
CA LEU A 277 -13.93 12.27 -2.09
C LEU A 277 -14.12 13.63 -1.41
N SER A 278 -14.41 13.65 -0.11
CA SER A 278 -14.48 14.90 0.65
C SER A 278 -13.12 15.59 0.74
N PHE A 279 -12.07 14.83 1.03
CA PHE A 279 -10.71 15.33 1.09
C PHE A 279 -10.21 15.87 -0.27
N MET A 280 -10.49 15.19 -1.37
CA MET A 280 -10.07 15.59 -2.70
C MET A 280 -10.82 16.81 -3.29
N LYS A 281 -11.91 17.29 -2.65
CA LYS A 281 -12.64 18.50 -3.04
C LYS A 281 -12.03 19.79 -2.49
N GLY A 282 -11.29 19.70 -1.39
CA GLY A 282 -10.59 20.83 -0.79
C GLY A 282 -9.24 21.05 -1.43
#